data_a476fe18454f0de709c4acf43d79951c
#
_entry.id   a476fe18454f0de709c4acf43d79951c
#
_cell.length_a   1.000
_cell.length_b   1.000
_cell.length_c   1.000
_cell.angle_alpha   90.00
_cell.angle_beta   90.00
_cell.angle_gamma   90.00
#
_symmetry.space_group_name_H-M   'P 1'
#
loop_
_entity.id
_entity.type
_entity.pdbx_description
1 polymer ?
#
loop_
_entity_poly.entity_id
_entity_poly.type
_entity_poly.pdbx_seq_one_letter_code
_entity_poly.pdbx_strand_id
1 'polypeptide(L)'
;MRPGLKASFAQLHRSAGSVFGVVLFIILFGGTWSLGGDSLRLWWQHLPAGEPLPLSVLTEQGMAQLSGENGVHIVLPSDRYPVISVCRHPGDCPVLLSAVTGQPVSAAAPTDIPVTLHKNLFLGFPGRMLVSLTGVVLTVLLITGLVIHHRKIRLLLRLRWRQGIRRFAFDLHNLTGLWCYPWLVLFALTGALSGLGAFGTMMLADRVSPQAPQQIMQQLMGSFREPDAAGEPVFSSVTELLVQLPARYPGFIPQIVSLQNPGRDDRVVTVSGVREGQPGSAYFEQLRWQGTPLRLTGIRDSAEQGIWTRAFIAVQPLHYGQYTWLAGAAPWLSALHFLAGFAACLLTLSGLSLRALNAPDSLSSRLTIGLCGGPVLACTVLLLSAWFSPLSAPAVFPAVWLITVFFTLLYPSLSRALLLICLFCAAGFVFAALVHLFSCAGAQWYTDAALLLTAAGCLLCAVVLWRKNRCRSELCMN
;
A
#
# COMPACT_ATOMS: atom_id res chain seq x y z
N MET A 1 -10.05 -30.24 -21.72
CA MET A 1 -8.58 -30.00 -21.65
C MET A 1 -7.87 -31.33 -21.61
N ARG A 2 -6.83 -31.54 -22.41
CA ARG A 2 -6.04 -32.79 -22.42
C ARG A 2 -5.43 -33.07 -21.05
N PRO A 3 -5.43 -34.31 -20.51
CA PRO A 3 -4.92 -34.61 -19.16
C PRO A 3 -3.48 -34.15 -18.93
N GLY A 4 -2.60 -34.26 -19.91
CA GLY A 4 -1.21 -33.79 -19.84
C GLY A 4 -1.06 -32.28 -19.64
N LEU A 5 -1.90 -31.45 -20.28
CA LEU A 5 -1.86 -30.01 -20.17
C LEU A 5 -2.22 -29.55 -18.75
N LYS A 6 -3.24 -30.17 -18.11
CA LYS A 6 -3.61 -29.88 -16.73
C LYS A 6 -2.47 -30.24 -15.75
N ALA A 7 -1.78 -31.33 -15.97
CA ALA A 7 -0.62 -31.73 -15.17
C ALA A 7 0.51 -30.70 -15.28
N SER A 8 0.79 -30.19 -16.49
CA SER A 8 1.81 -29.16 -16.73
C SER A 8 1.46 -27.85 -16.01
N PHE A 9 0.20 -27.39 -16.08
CA PHE A 9 -0.24 -26.21 -15.33
C PHE A 9 -0.13 -26.40 -13.81
N ALA A 10 -0.46 -27.59 -13.29
CA ALA A 10 -0.33 -27.90 -11.88
C ALA A 10 1.16 -27.96 -11.45
N GLN A 11 2.05 -28.43 -12.30
CA GLN A 11 3.48 -28.41 -12.04
C GLN A 11 4.01 -26.98 -12.04
N LEU A 12 3.68 -26.16 -13.04
CA LEU A 12 4.07 -24.76 -13.13
C LEU A 12 3.60 -23.97 -11.90
N HIS A 13 2.33 -24.11 -11.51
CA HIS A 13 1.77 -23.45 -10.32
C HIS A 13 2.55 -23.81 -9.06
N ARG A 14 2.83 -25.10 -8.84
CA ARG A 14 3.58 -25.57 -7.67
C ARG A 14 5.03 -25.08 -7.68
N SER A 15 5.71 -25.16 -8.82
CA SER A 15 7.11 -24.75 -8.95
C SER A 15 7.26 -23.23 -8.76
N ALA A 16 6.47 -22.42 -9.48
CA ALA A 16 6.49 -20.98 -9.35
C ALA A 16 6.07 -20.52 -7.94
N GLY A 17 5.00 -21.11 -7.37
CA GLY A 17 4.57 -20.80 -6.00
C GLY A 17 5.61 -21.19 -4.95
N SER A 18 6.40 -22.27 -5.19
CA SER A 18 7.48 -22.66 -4.29
C SER A 18 8.69 -21.74 -4.35
N VAL A 19 9.04 -21.24 -5.52
CA VAL A 19 10.20 -20.35 -5.72
C VAL A 19 9.87 -18.92 -5.27
N PHE A 20 8.74 -18.40 -5.71
CA PHE A 20 8.39 -16.98 -5.49
C PHE A 20 7.47 -16.73 -4.29
N GLY A 21 6.92 -17.78 -3.66
CA GLY A 21 5.90 -17.61 -2.62
C GLY A 21 6.34 -16.79 -1.42
N VAL A 22 7.61 -16.92 -0.99
CA VAL A 22 8.16 -16.10 0.14
C VAL A 22 8.23 -14.63 -0.25
N VAL A 23 8.77 -14.33 -1.44
CA VAL A 23 8.89 -12.95 -1.94
C VAL A 23 7.50 -12.36 -2.16
N LEU A 24 6.57 -13.14 -2.74
CA LEU A 24 5.17 -12.72 -2.89
C LEU A 24 4.53 -12.41 -1.54
N PHE A 25 4.75 -13.23 -0.52
CA PHE A 25 4.22 -12.94 0.82
C PHE A 25 4.77 -11.62 1.36
N ILE A 26 6.08 -11.41 1.29
CA ILE A 26 6.73 -10.18 1.79
C ILE A 26 6.15 -8.95 1.10
N ILE A 27 6.02 -8.99 -0.23
CA ILE A 27 5.46 -7.90 -1.03
C ILE A 27 3.98 -7.67 -0.69
N LEU A 28 3.16 -8.73 -0.62
CA LEU A 28 1.74 -8.63 -0.29
C LEU A 28 1.52 -8.13 1.14
N PHE A 29 2.34 -8.57 2.10
CA PHE A 29 2.30 -8.10 3.48
C PHE A 29 2.61 -6.59 3.56
N GLY A 30 3.73 -6.15 2.97
CA GLY A 30 4.08 -4.73 2.91
C GLY A 30 3.00 -3.91 2.19
N GLY A 31 2.45 -4.41 1.07
CA GLY A 31 1.37 -3.77 0.32
C GLY A 31 0.08 -3.63 1.13
N THR A 32 -0.31 -4.68 1.86
CA THR A 32 -1.51 -4.65 2.71
C THR A 32 -1.41 -3.57 3.79
N TRP A 33 -0.26 -3.48 4.48
CA TRP A 33 -0.04 -2.42 5.47
C TRP A 33 0.11 -1.03 4.84
N SER A 34 0.62 -0.95 3.61
CA SER A 34 0.71 0.32 2.87
C SER A 34 -0.66 0.90 2.51
N LEU A 35 -1.68 0.07 2.32
CA LEU A 35 -3.06 0.54 2.08
C LEU A 35 -3.62 1.36 3.25
N GLY A 36 -3.20 1.06 4.46
CA GLY A 36 -3.54 1.81 5.67
C GLY A 36 -2.47 2.82 6.11
N GLY A 37 -1.54 3.20 5.24
CA GLY A 37 -0.37 4.00 5.61
C GLY A 37 -0.69 5.31 6.32
N ASP A 38 -1.63 6.09 5.83
CA ASP A 38 -2.06 7.35 6.46
C ASP A 38 -2.70 7.11 7.82
N SER A 39 -3.56 6.10 7.91
CA SER A 39 -4.22 5.72 9.16
C SER A 39 -3.23 5.23 10.21
N LEU A 40 -2.23 4.46 9.79
CA LEU A 40 -1.17 3.98 10.67
C LEU A 40 -0.23 5.12 11.10
N ARG A 41 -0.01 6.10 10.24
CA ARG A 41 0.77 7.30 10.55
C ARG A 41 0.05 8.15 11.60
N LEU A 42 -1.25 8.38 11.45
CA LEU A 42 -2.08 9.05 12.44
C LEU A 42 -2.09 8.31 13.78
N TRP A 43 -2.26 7.01 13.73
CA TRP A 43 -2.21 6.14 14.91
C TRP A 43 -0.89 6.29 15.68
N TRP A 44 0.22 6.38 14.95
CA TRP A 44 1.55 6.57 15.52
C TRP A 44 1.77 7.98 16.08
N GLN A 45 1.25 9.00 15.40
CA GLN A 45 1.51 10.41 15.74
C GLN A 45 0.61 10.95 16.86
N HIS A 46 -0.45 10.22 17.24
CA HIS A 46 -1.41 10.64 18.29
C HIS A 46 -1.96 12.07 18.09
N LEU A 47 -2.31 12.41 16.84
CA LEU A 47 -2.78 13.75 16.53
C LEU A 47 -4.13 14.04 17.20
N PRO A 48 -4.32 15.26 17.73
CA PRO A 48 -5.58 15.66 18.34
C PRO A 48 -6.70 15.68 17.31
N ALA A 49 -7.88 15.21 17.71
CA ALA A 49 -9.11 15.36 16.93
C ALA A 49 -9.66 16.79 17.12
N GLY A 50 -10.25 17.34 16.07
CA GLY A 50 -10.85 18.68 16.09
C GLY A 50 -11.16 19.17 14.68
N GLU A 51 -11.80 20.34 14.61
CA GLU A 51 -12.03 21.00 13.33
C GLU A 51 -10.70 21.55 12.76
N PRO A 52 -10.44 21.36 11.47
CA PRO A 52 -9.22 21.87 10.85
C PRO A 52 -9.24 23.41 10.79
N LEU A 53 -8.07 24.00 10.97
CA LEU A 53 -7.84 25.42 10.72
C LEU A 53 -8.10 25.74 9.24
N PRO A 54 -8.43 27.01 8.93
CA PRO A 54 -8.58 27.45 7.55
C PRO A 54 -7.32 27.13 6.72
N LEU A 55 -7.54 26.60 5.52
CA LEU A 55 -6.45 26.19 4.63
C LEU A 55 -5.50 27.35 4.29
N SER A 56 -6.02 28.58 4.24
CA SER A 56 -5.25 29.81 4.09
C SER A 56 -4.18 29.97 5.17
N VAL A 57 -4.56 29.81 6.43
CA VAL A 57 -3.66 29.95 7.58
C VAL A 57 -2.57 28.87 7.55
N LEU A 58 -2.96 27.62 7.30
CA LEU A 58 -2.01 26.50 7.22
C LEU A 58 -1.02 26.66 6.07
N THR A 59 -1.49 27.12 4.91
CA THR A 59 -0.64 27.33 3.74
C THR A 59 0.35 28.47 3.97
N GLU A 60 -0.07 29.57 4.56
CA GLU A 60 0.80 30.70 4.90
C GLU A 60 1.86 30.31 5.93
N GLN A 61 1.46 29.62 7.01
CA GLN A 61 2.39 29.14 8.03
C GLN A 61 3.42 28.16 7.44
N GLY A 62 2.97 27.25 6.57
CA GLY A 62 3.85 26.28 5.93
C GLY A 62 4.83 26.93 4.96
N MET A 63 4.36 27.83 4.11
CA MET A 63 5.21 28.55 3.15
C MET A 63 6.25 29.47 3.83
N ALA A 64 5.91 30.08 4.95
CA ALA A 64 6.83 30.93 5.72
C ALA A 64 8.07 30.16 6.19
N GLN A 65 7.95 28.85 6.45
CA GLN A 65 9.06 28.00 6.90
C GLN A 65 10.00 27.56 5.76
N LEU A 66 9.59 27.68 4.49
CA LEU A 66 10.40 27.38 3.30
C LEU A 66 10.63 28.60 2.42
N SER A 67 10.68 29.78 3.02
CA SER A 67 10.96 31.02 2.29
C SER A 67 12.36 30.98 1.64
N GLY A 68 12.44 31.38 0.36
CA GLY A 68 13.70 31.39 -0.41
C GLY A 68 13.93 30.21 -1.32
N GLU A 69 13.05 29.18 -1.30
CA GLU A 69 13.15 28.05 -2.23
C GLU A 69 12.57 28.42 -3.61
N ASN A 70 13.19 27.92 -4.69
CA ASN A 70 12.75 28.14 -6.07
C ASN A 70 11.50 27.33 -6.45
N GLY A 71 11.16 26.33 -5.65
CA GLY A 71 9.99 25.48 -5.84
C GLY A 71 9.50 24.95 -4.51
N VAL A 72 8.18 24.87 -4.34
CA VAL A 72 7.53 24.35 -3.14
C VAL A 72 6.36 23.49 -3.56
N HIS A 73 6.23 22.31 -2.94
CA HIS A 73 5.09 21.42 -3.08
C HIS A 73 4.34 21.34 -1.75
N ILE A 74 3.08 21.67 -1.77
CA ILE A 74 2.21 21.64 -0.59
C ILE A 74 1.22 20.49 -0.77
N VAL A 75 1.33 19.45 0.06
CA VAL A 75 0.32 18.39 0.14
C VAL A 75 -0.74 18.87 1.13
N LEU A 76 -1.96 19.03 0.64
CA LEU A 76 -3.07 19.53 1.42
C LEU A 76 -3.61 18.48 2.39
N PRO A 77 -4.14 18.88 3.56
CA PRO A 77 -4.74 17.95 4.49
C PRO A 77 -5.97 17.29 3.88
N SER A 78 -6.23 16.05 4.29
CA SER A 78 -7.41 15.28 3.89
C SER A 78 -8.10 14.71 5.12
N ASP A 79 -9.35 14.23 4.97
CA ASP A 79 -10.07 13.54 6.04
C ASP A 79 -9.33 12.31 6.55
N ARG A 80 -8.49 11.70 5.71
CA ARG A 80 -7.68 10.53 6.06
C ARG A 80 -6.40 10.89 6.79
N TYR A 81 -5.82 12.04 6.47
CA TYR A 81 -4.58 12.52 7.05
C TYR A 81 -4.64 14.05 7.20
N PRO A 82 -5.09 14.57 8.37
CA PRO A 82 -5.27 15.99 8.63
C PRO A 82 -3.93 16.67 8.96
N VAL A 83 -2.97 16.55 8.05
CA VAL A 83 -1.64 17.16 8.14
C VAL A 83 -1.33 17.83 6.82
N ILE A 84 -0.93 19.11 6.87
CA ILE A 84 -0.36 19.79 5.73
C ILE A 84 1.13 19.47 5.67
N SER A 85 1.63 19.11 4.51
CA SER A 85 3.06 18.85 4.30
C SER A 85 3.61 19.84 3.30
N VAL A 86 4.69 20.55 3.66
CA VAL A 86 5.37 21.47 2.75
C VAL A 86 6.75 20.89 2.41
N CYS A 87 6.98 20.69 1.14
CA CYS A 87 8.08 19.93 0.59
C CYS A 87 8.89 20.79 -0.38
N ARG A 88 10.21 20.65 -0.39
CA ARG A 88 11.09 21.25 -1.43
C ARG A 88 10.89 20.55 -2.78
N HIS A 89 10.76 19.23 -2.74
CA HIS A 89 10.45 18.39 -3.90
C HIS A 89 9.66 17.15 -3.43
N PRO A 90 9.00 16.40 -4.31
CA PRO A 90 8.30 15.18 -3.93
C PRO A 90 9.20 14.21 -3.16
N GLY A 91 8.83 13.92 -1.89
CA GLY A 91 9.58 13.02 -0.99
C GLY A 91 10.53 13.73 -0.01
N ASP A 92 10.76 15.04 -0.11
CA ASP A 92 11.51 15.83 0.87
C ASP A 92 10.59 16.90 1.48
N CYS A 93 9.88 16.52 2.53
CA CYS A 93 8.88 17.35 3.22
C CYS A 93 9.36 17.68 4.64
N PRO A 94 10.23 18.69 4.80
CA PRO A 94 10.76 19.06 6.12
C PRO A 94 9.71 19.67 7.04
N VAL A 95 8.61 20.20 6.51
CA VAL A 95 7.57 20.85 7.28
C VAL A 95 6.30 20.02 7.25
N LEU A 96 5.88 19.55 8.42
CA LEU A 96 4.60 18.88 8.64
C LEU A 96 3.86 19.62 9.76
N LEU A 97 2.65 20.10 9.50
CA LEU A 97 1.82 20.80 10.48
C LEU A 97 0.48 20.09 10.64
N SER A 98 0.03 19.94 11.88
CA SER A 98 -1.32 19.45 12.17
C SER A 98 -2.36 20.42 11.60
N ALA A 99 -3.30 19.92 10.84
CA ALA A 99 -4.39 20.75 10.31
C ALA A 99 -5.30 21.30 11.40
N VAL A 100 -5.35 20.66 12.57
CA VAL A 100 -6.20 21.08 13.70
C VAL A 100 -5.53 22.16 14.54
N THR A 101 -4.23 22.01 14.83
CA THR A 101 -3.54 22.91 15.77
C THR A 101 -2.55 23.87 15.10
N GLY A 102 -2.17 23.65 13.85
CA GLY A 102 -1.10 24.38 13.18
C GLY A 102 0.30 24.08 13.72
N GLN A 103 0.42 23.19 14.70
CA GLN A 103 1.69 22.86 15.33
C GLN A 103 2.49 21.84 14.50
N PRO A 104 3.83 21.89 14.57
CA PRO A 104 4.68 20.89 13.91
C PRO A 104 4.38 19.47 14.37
N VAL A 105 4.37 18.54 13.41
CA VAL A 105 4.17 17.11 13.63
C VAL A 105 5.47 16.38 13.34
N SER A 106 5.77 15.35 14.11
CA SER A 106 6.94 14.52 13.88
C SER A 106 6.84 13.76 12.55
N ALA A 107 7.89 13.86 11.73
CA ALA A 107 8.04 13.07 10.51
C ALA A 107 8.43 11.60 10.78
N ALA A 108 8.87 11.28 11.99
CA ALA A 108 9.45 9.99 12.36
C ALA A 108 8.39 8.91 12.62
N ALA A 109 7.58 8.59 11.62
CA ALA A 109 6.70 7.43 11.71
C ALA A 109 7.31 6.23 10.96
N PRO A 110 7.37 5.03 11.55
CA PRO A 110 7.92 3.84 10.90
C PRO A 110 7.03 3.29 9.77
N THR A 111 5.99 4.02 9.41
CA THR A 111 4.98 3.64 8.40
C THR A 111 5.54 3.57 6.99
N ASP A 112 6.69 4.20 6.71
CA ASP A 112 7.34 4.14 5.40
C ASP A 112 8.05 2.80 5.14
N ILE A 113 8.28 2.00 6.19
CA ILE A 113 8.92 0.69 6.07
C ILE A 113 8.07 -0.29 5.26
N PRO A 114 6.78 -0.54 5.56
CA PRO A 114 5.94 -1.38 4.73
C PRO A 114 5.84 -0.89 3.28
N VAL A 115 5.75 0.41 3.08
CA VAL A 115 5.71 1.04 1.74
C VAL A 115 6.99 0.75 0.97
N THR A 116 8.16 0.96 1.58
CA THR A 116 9.46 0.74 0.95
C THR A 116 9.70 -0.75 0.69
N LEU A 117 9.32 -1.61 1.65
CA LEU A 117 9.37 -3.07 1.49
C LEU A 117 8.53 -3.52 0.29
N HIS A 118 7.30 -3.03 0.17
CA HIS A 118 6.41 -3.34 -0.94
C HIS A 118 6.90 -2.78 -2.27
N LYS A 119 7.35 -1.53 -2.28
CA LYS A 119 7.67 -0.80 -3.50
C LYS A 119 8.98 -1.25 -4.16
N ASN A 120 10.00 -1.57 -3.36
CA ASN A 120 11.34 -1.83 -3.88
C ASN A 120 12.23 -2.73 -3.00
N LEU A 121 11.72 -3.39 -1.96
CA LEU A 121 12.48 -4.28 -1.07
C LEU A 121 13.75 -3.62 -0.48
N PHE A 122 13.75 -2.31 -0.26
CA PHE A 122 14.90 -1.48 0.15
C PHE A 122 16.08 -1.45 -0.86
N LEU A 123 15.87 -1.92 -2.09
CA LEU A 123 16.91 -2.02 -3.12
C LEU A 123 16.82 -0.91 -4.19
N GLY A 124 15.99 0.13 -3.98
CA GLY A 124 15.82 1.22 -4.94
C GLY A 124 15.22 0.75 -6.27
N PHE A 125 15.76 1.26 -7.39
CA PHE A 125 15.25 0.95 -8.73
C PHE A 125 15.32 -0.54 -9.11
N PRO A 126 16.42 -1.26 -8.91
CA PRO A 126 16.48 -2.72 -9.17
C PRO A 126 15.41 -3.49 -8.39
N GLY A 127 15.21 -3.13 -7.12
CA GLY A 127 14.16 -3.74 -6.30
C GLY A 127 12.76 -3.46 -6.84
N ARG A 128 12.50 -2.25 -7.35
CA ARG A 128 11.21 -1.91 -7.98
C ARG A 128 10.94 -2.78 -9.21
N MET A 129 11.95 -3.05 -10.02
CA MET A 129 11.83 -3.96 -11.18
C MET A 129 11.51 -5.38 -10.73
N LEU A 130 12.20 -5.86 -9.69
CA LEU A 130 11.96 -7.18 -9.11
C LEU A 130 10.51 -7.30 -8.57
N VAL A 131 10.05 -6.32 -7.82
CA VAL A 131 8.67 -6.29 -7.29
C VAL A 131 7.66 -6.32 -8.43
N SER A 132 7.84 -5.51 -9.46
CA SER A 132 6.92 -5.49 -10.61
C SER A 132 6.93 -6.81 -11.40
N LEU A 133 8.08 -7.48 -11.50
CA LEU A 133 8.17 -8.81 -12.11
C LEU A 133 7.39 -9.85 -11.29
N THR A 134 7.34 -9.72 -9.96
CA THR A 134 6.50 -10.62 -9.14
C THR A 134 5.00 -10.44 -9.40
N GLY A 135 4.55 -9.28 -9.87
CA GLY A 135 3.20 -9.08 -10.38
C GLY A 135 2.89 -9.94 -11.61
N VAL A 136 3.86 -10.08 -12.53
CA VAL A 136 3.76 -11.02 -13.67
C VAL A 136 3.70 -12.46 -13.18
N VAL A 137 4.56 -12.84 -12.23
CA VAL A 137 4.53 -14.18 -11.62
C VAL A 137 3.19 -14.47 -10.96
N LEU A 138 2.64 -13.51 -10.21
CA LEU A 138 1.32 -13.65 -9.60
C LEU A 138 0.23 -13.84 -10.66
N THR A 139 0.27 -13.11 -11.76
CA THR A 139 -0.64 -13.30 -12.91
C THR A 139 -0.58 -14.73 -13.45
N VAL A 140 0.61 -15.28 -13.64
CA VAL A 140 0.81 -16.69 -14.09
C VAL A 140 0.23 -17.65 -13.05
N LEU A 141 0.45 -17.42 -11.75
CA LEU A 141 -0.12 -18.23 -10.68
C LEU A 141 -1.64 -18.19 -10.66
N LEU A 142 -2.25 -17.04 -10.88
CA LEU A 142 -3.71 -16.89 -10.93
C LEU A 142 -4.31 -17.62 -12.13
N ILE A 143 -3.73 -17.48 -13.32
CA ILE A 143 -4.17 -18.18 -14.52
C ILE A 143 -4.06 -19.70 -14.32
N THR A 144 -2.90 -20.18 -13.85
CA THR A 144 -2.67 -21.61 -13.64
C THR A 144 -3.59 -22.17 -12.56
N GLY A 145 -3.81 -21.45 -11.46
CA GLY A 145 -4.75 -21.81 -10.40
C GLY A 145 -6.18 -21.95 -10.91
N LEU A 146 -6.66 -21.00 -11.69
CA LEU A 146 -7.99 -21.03 -12.30
C LEU A 146 -8.16 -22.22 -13.24
N VAL A 147 -7.16 -22.47 -14.12
CA VAL A 147 -7.17 -23.60 -15.07
C VAL A 147 -7.21 -24.94 -14.35
N ILE A 148 -6.50 -25.10 -13.24
CA ILE A 148 -6.49 -26.35 -12.46
C ILE A 148 -7.89 -26.62 -11.87
N HIS A 149 -8.61 -25.57 -11.43
CA HIS A 149 -9.82 -25.70 -10.62
C HIS A 149 -11.14 -25.40 -11.36
N HIS A 150 -11.12 -24.97 -12.64
CA HIS A 150 -12.29 -24.48 -13.39
C HIS A 150 -13.54 -25.39 -13.34
N ARG A 151 -13.40 -26.69 -13.17
CA ARG A 151 -14.53 -27.65 -13.10
C ARG A 151 -14.96 -28.02 -11.68
N LYS A 152 -14.28 -27.53 -10.65
CA LYS A 152 -14.48 -27.93 -9.26
C LYS A 152 -14.85 -26.77 -8.33
N ILE A 153 -15.37 -25.67 -8.88
CA ILE A 153 -15.66 -24.44 -8.13
C ILE A 153 -16.55 -24.71 -6.90
N ARG A 154 -17.55 -25.60 -7.01
CA ARG A 154 -18.41 -25.95 -5.87
C ARG A 154 -17.65 -26.64 -4.72
N LEU A 155 -16.56 -27.33 -4.99
CA LEU A 155 -15.73 -27.97 -3.97
C LEU A 155 -14.77 -26.97 -3.30
N LEU A 156 -14.51 -25.83 -3.94
CA LEU A 156 -13.63 -24.76 -3.44
C LEU A 156 -14.30 -23.90 -2.34
N LEU A 157 -15.62 -24.03 -2.16
CA LEU A 157 -16.38 -23.35 -1.10
C LEU A 157 -16.37 -24.10 0.24
N ARG A 158 -15.60 -25.19 0.36
CA ARG A 158 -15.55 -26.03 1.56
C ARG A 158 -14.30 -25.72 2.38
N LEU A 159 -14.47 -25.52 3.69
CA LEU A 159 -13.38 -25.38 4.66
C LEU A 159 -13.44 -26.51 5.69
N ARG A 160 -12.61 -27.53 5.52
CA ARG A 160 -12.59 -28.76 6.35
C ARG A 160 -11.61 -28.62 7.52
N TRP A 161 -11.93 -27.80 8.48
CA TRP A 161 -11.06 -27.48 9.60
C TRP A 161 -10.85 -28.64 10.61
N ARG A 162 -11.72 -29.67 10.60
CA ARG A 162 -11.61 -30.86 11.47
C ARG A 162 -10.86 -32.04 10.83
N GLN A 163 -10.48 -31.96 9.56
CA GLN A 163 -9.87 -33.07 8.81
C GLN A 163 -8.34 -32.97 8.71
N GLY A 164 -7.69 -32.24 9.61
CA GLY A 164 -6.25 -32.07 9.70
C GLY A 164 -5.71 -30.83 8.98
N ILE A 165 -4.55 -30.39 9.46
CA ILE A 165 -3.95 -29.10 9.06
C ILE A 165 -3.66 -29.01 7.57
N ARG A 166 -3.27 -30.11 6.92
CA ARG A 166 -2.96 -30.13 5.49
C ARG A 166 -4.22 -29.88 4.64
N ARG A 167 -5.35 -30.49 5.01
CA ARG A 167 -6.62 -30.25 4.31
C ARG A 167 -7.15 -28.86 4.57
N PHE A 168 -7.01 -28.38 5.79
CA PHE A 168 -7.36 -27.00 6.14
C PHE A 168 -6.55 -26.00 5.31
N ALA A 169 -5.22 -26.12 5.26
CA ALA A 169 -4.37 -25.23 4.48
C ALA A 169 -4.70 -25.27 2.97
N PHE A 170 -4.99 -26.47 2.44
CA PHE A 170 -5.41 -26.64 1.04
C PHE A 170 -6.75 -25.95 0.76
N ASP A 171 -7.75 -26.17 1.63
CA ASP A 171 -9.06 -25.54 1.48
C ASP A 171 -8.98 -24.02 1.65
N LEU A 172 -8.21 -23.54 2.62
CA LEU A 172 -7.98 -22.11 2.84
C LEU A 172 -7.32 -21.46 1.61
N HIS A 173 -6.29 -22.09 1.03
CA HIS A 173 -5.64 -21.62 -0.19
C HIS A 173 -6.63 -21.45 -1.34
N ASN A 174 -7.47 -22.48 -1.56
CA ASN A 174 -8.44 -22.45 -2.65
C ASN A 174 -9.57 -21.42 -2.38
N LEU A 175 -10.06 -21.36 -1.13
CA LEU A 175 -11.13 -20.45 -0.73
C LEU A 175 -10.69 -18.99 -0.89
N THR A 176 -9.55 -18.62 -0.33
CA THR A 176 -9.02 -17.25 -0.43
C THR A 176 -8.67 -16.90 -1.87
N GLY A 177 -8.07 -17.84 -2.63
CA GLY A 177 -7.75 -17.64 -4.04
C GLY A 177 -8.97 -17.41 -4.92
N LEU A 178 -10.10 -18.05 -4.63
CA LEU A 178 -11.35 -17.87 -5.38
C LEU A 178 -12.07 -16.56 -5.01
N TRP A 179 -12.26 -16.31 -3.72
CA TRP A 179 -13.02 -15.15 -3.26
C TRP A 179 -12.30 -13.82 -3.52
N CYS A 180 -10.98 -13.82 -3.40
CA CYS A 180 -10.17 -12.63 -3.65
C CYS A 180 -9.67 -12.52 -5.09
N TYR A 181 -10.08 -13.44 -5.99
CA TYR A 181 -9.58 -13.51 -7.36
C TYR A 181 -9.64 -12.16 -8.12
N PRO A 182 -10.75 -11.39 -8.10
CA PRO A 182 -10.80 -10.10 -8.81
C PRO A 182 -9.76 -9.11 -8.29
N TRP A 183 -9.58 -9.01 -6.96
CA TRP A 183 -8.56 -8.14 -6.34
C TRP A 183 -7.14 -8.63 -6.62
N LEU A 184 -6.93 -9.94 -6.58
CA LEU A 184 -5.61 -10.52 -6.91
C LEU A 184 -5.20 -10.20 -8.35
N VAL A 185 -6.14 -10.28 -9.30
CA VAL A 185 -5.92 -9.87 -10.69
C VAL A 185 -5.62 -8.39 -10.76
N LEU A 186 -6.39 -7.55 -10.06
CA LEU A 186 -6.16 -6.11 -9.98
C LEU A 186 -4.74 -5.82 -9.44
N PHE A 187 -4.37 -6.40 -8.29
CA PHE A 187 -3.04 -6.22 -7.69
C PHE A 187 -1.90 -6.67 -8.60
N ALA A 188 -2.06 -7.83 -9.25
CA ALA A 188 -1.05 -8.40 -10.13
C ALA A 188 -0.81 -7.51 -11.36
N LEU A 189 -1.88 -7.11 -12.05
CA LEU A 189 -1.79 -6.32 -13.28
C LEU A 189 -1.33 -4.89 -12.99
N THR A 190 -1.95 -4.22 -12.03
CA THR A 190 -1.59 -2.83 -11.68
C THR A 190 -0.19 -2.75 -11.06
N GLY A 191 0.21 -3.73 -10.25
CA GLY A 191 1.56 -3.83 -9.70
C GLY A 191 2.63 -4.07 -10.77
N ALA A 192 2.38 -4.95 -11.72
CA ALA A 192 3.26 -5.15 -12.86
C ALA A 192 3.39 -3.87 -13.71
N LEU A 193 2.27 -3.22 -14.01
CA LEU A 193 2.24 -2.00 -14.83
C LEU A 193 2.92 -0.82 -14.15
N SER A 194 2.81 -0.68 -12.83
CA SER A 194 3.35 0.48 -12.10
C SER A 194 4.88 0.60 -12.16
N GLY A 195 5.60 -0.49 -12.36
CA GLY A 195 7.06 -0.49 -12.54
C GLY A 195 7.49 -0.82 -13.97
N LEU A 196 7.02 -1.95 -14.51
CA LEU A 196 7.43 -2.41 -15.84
C LEU A 196 6.78 -1.60 -16.97
N GLY A 197 5.58 -1.04 -16.78
CA GLY A 197 4.85 -0.32 -17.83
C GLY A 197 5.62 0.91 -18.29
N ALA A 198 5.95 1.83 -17.39
CA ALA A 198 6.70 3.04 -17.74
C ALA A 198 8.11 2.72 -18.25
N PHE A 199 8.82 1.81 -17.58
CA PHE A 199 10.17 1.41 -17.97
C PHE A 199 10.21 0.73 -19.34
N GLY A 200 9.32 -0.24 -19.58
CA GLY A 200 9.22 -0.94 -20.86
C GLY A 200 8.85 0.00 -22.00
N THR A 201 7.92 0.93 -21.76
CA THR A 201 7.55 1.96 -22.72
C THR A 201 8.73 2.86 -23.07
N MET A 202 9.51 3.31 -22.08
CA MET A 202 10.70 4.12 -22.32
C MET A 202 11.78 3.36 -23.08
N MET A 203 12.05 2.10 -22.71
CA MET A 203 13.03 1.28 -23.44
C MET A 203 12.65 1.01 -24.89
N LEU A 204 11.36 0.78 -25.16
CA LEU A 204 10.89 0.57 -26.54
C LEU A 204 10.95 1.89 -27.33
N ALA A 205 10.56 3.00 -26.72
CA ALA A 205 10.57 4.31 -27.35
C ALA A 205 11.98 4.75 -27.76
N ASP A 206 12.98 4.53 -26.90
CA ASP A 206 14.38 4.85 -27.17
C ASP A 206 14.93 4.12 -28.43
N ARG A 207 14.40 2.94 -28.73
CA ARG A 207 14.75 2.18 -29.95
C ARG A 207 14.14 2.78 -31.23
N VAL A 208 13.07 3.56 -31.10
CA VAL A 208 12.41 4.19 -32.25
C VAL A 208 13.04 5.54 -32.59
N SER A 209 13.28 6.38 -31.59
CA SER A 209 13.91 7.70 -31.75
C SER A 209 14.40 8.22 -30.39
N PRO A 210 15.54 8.92 -30.31
CA PRO A 210 16.04 9.54 -29.07
C PRO A 210 15.04 10.50 -28.40
N GLN A 211 14.13 11.08 -29.16
CA GLN A 211 13.10 12.02 -28.67
C GLN A 211 11.78 11.33 -28.32
N ALA A 212 11.57 10.07 -28.76
CA ALA A 212 10.33 9.34 -28.55
C ALA A 212 9.99 9.10 -27.07
N PRO A 213 10.92 8.84 -26.13
CA PRO A 213 10.60 8.67 -24.71
C PRO A 213 9.87 9.88 -24.12
N GLN A 214 10.32 11.10 -24.44
CA GLN A 214 9.69 12.33 -23.96
C GLN A 214 8.31 12.55 -24.57
N GLN A 215 8.16 12.33 -25.87
CA GLN A 215 6.89 12.47 -26.59
C GLN A 215 5.84 11.44 -26.08
N ILE A 216 6.24 10.18 -25.91
CA ILE A 216 5.37 9.13 -25.39
C ILE A 216 4.97 9.43 -23.96
N MET A 217 5.90 9.89 -23.10
CA MET A 217 5.58 10.27 -21.74
C MET A 217 4.59 11.43 -21.69
N GLN A 218 4.74 12.45 -22.54
CA GLN A 218 3.77 13.55 -22.67
C GLN A 218 2.39 13.04 -23.10
N GLN A 219 2.33 12.13 -24.07
CA GLN A 219 1.08 11.53 -24.51
C GLN A 219 0.41 10.68 -23.41
N LEU A 220 1.20 9.89 -22.65
CA LEU A 220 0.69 9.10 -21.53
C LEU A 220 0.20 9.96 -20.36
N MET A 221 0.88 11.07 -20.09
CA MET A 221 0.52 12.01 -19.03
C MET A 221 -0.63 12.94 -19.42
N GLY A 222 -1.02 12.96 -20.68
CA GLY A 222 -2.05 13.86 -21.22
C GLY A 222 -1.54 15.30 -21.39
N SER A 223 -2.30 16.08 -22.15
CA SER A 223 -2.02 17.48 -22.46
C SER A 223 -2.84 18.44 -21.60
N PHE A 224 -2.31 19.64 -21.41
CA PHE A 224 -3.12 20.77 -20.95
C PHE A 224 -3.86 21.38 -22.13
N ARG A 225 -5.14 21.67 -21.95
CA ARG A 225 -5.86 22.59 -22.86
C ARG A 225 -5.77 24.01 -22.35
N GLU A 226 -5.78 24.96 -23.26
CA GLU A 226 -5.91 26.37 -22.90
C GLU A 226 -7.35 26.64 -22.38
N PRO A 227 -7.50 27.45 -21.32
CA PRO A 227 -8.82 27.84 -20.87
C PRO A 227 -9.48 28.78 -21.90
N ASP A 228 -10.81 28.79 -21.93
CA ASP A 228 -11.55 29.78 -22.69
C ASP A 228 -11.30 31.16 -22.07
N ALA A 229 -10.60 32.04 -22.77
CA ALA A 229 -10.03 33.28 -22.26
C ALA A 229 -11.04 34.28 -21.68
N ALA A 230 -12.33 34.13 -21.96
CA ALA A 230 -13.38 35.04 -21.53
C ALA A 230 -13.98 34.64 -20.17
N GLY A 231 -13.63 35.37 -19.12
CA GLY A 231 -14.32 35.30 -17.81
C GLY A 231 -13.64 34.49 -16.70
N GLU A 232 -12.43 33.98 -16.94
CA GLU A 232 -11.68 33.29 -15.86
C GLU A 232 -11.17 34.30 -14.82
N PRO A 233 -11.35 34.00 -13.52
CA PRO A 233 -10.93 34.91 -12.45
C PRO A 233 -9.41 35.01 -12.40
N VAL A 234 -8.97 36.17 -11.94
CA VAL A 234 -7.57 36.50 -11.68
C VAL A 234 -7.37 36.56 -10.19
N PHE A 235 -6.31 35.92 -9.65
CA PHE A 235 -6.06 35.86 -8.22
C PHE A 235 -4.78 36.64 -7.86
N SER A 236 -4.83 37.39 -6.78
CA SER A 236 -3.66 38.13 -6.28
C SER A 236 -2.66 37.26 -5.54
N SER A 237 -3.14 36.17 -4.92
CA SER A 237 -2.34 35.25 -4.12
C SER A 237 -2.78 33.79 -4.27
N VAL A 238 -1.89 32.86 -3.85
CA VAL A 238 -2.19 31.43 -3.77
C VAL A 238 -3.27 31.16 -2.73
N THR A 239 -3.28 31.89 -1.64
CA THR A 239 -4.26 31.79 -0.58
C THR A 239 -5.66 32.14 -1.09
N GLU A 240 -5.79 33.26 -1.81
CA GLU A 240 -7.05 33.68 -2.43
C GLU A 240 -7.54 32.61 -3.44
N LEU A 241 -6.63 32.11 -4.28
CA LEU A 241 -6.93 31.03 -5.21
C LEU A 241 -7.53 29.80 -4.50
N LEU A 242 -6.87 29.31 -3.43
CA LEU A 242 -7.31 28.10 -2.72
C LEU A 242 -8.66 28.30 -2.01
N VAL A 243 -8.96 29.48 -1.51
CA VAL A 243 -10.25 29.81 -0.89
C VAL A 243 -11.38 29.80 -1.91
N GLN A 244 -11.14 30.34 -3.12
CA GLN A 244 -12.18 30.45 -4.16
C GLN A 244 -12.31 29.18 -5.02
N LEU A 245 -11.31 28.29 -4.99
CA LEU A 245 -11.24 27.11 -5.86
C LEU A 245 -12.47 26.20 -5.76
N PRO A 246 -13.00 25.84 -4.56
CA PRO A 246 -14.16 24.94 -4.45
C PRO A 246 -15.43 25.52 -5.08
N ALA A 247 -15.62 26.83 -4.95
CA ALA A 247 -16.79 27.51 -5.53
C ALA A 247 -16.69 27.62 -7.05
N ARG A 248 -15.47 27.79 -7.58
CA ARG A 248 -15.23 28.01 -9.01
C ARG A 248 -15.16 26.69 -9.81
N TYR A 249 -14.63 25.64 -9.19
CA TYR A 249 -14.47 24.33 -9.81
C TYR A 249 -15.17 23.24 -8.97
N PRO A 250 -16.51 23.22 -8.94
CA PRO A 250 -17.26 22.25 -8.15
C PRO A 250 -16.92 20.83 -8.55
N GLY A 251 -16.76 19.94 -7.56
CA GLY A 251 -16.35 18.56 -7.77
C GLY A 251 -14.85 18.35 -7.98
N PHE A 252 -14.04 19.41 -8.06
CA PHE A 252 -12.59 19.30 -8.01
C PHE A 252 -12.11 19.35 -6.56
N ILE A 253 -11.45 18.26 -6.12
CA ILE A 253 -10.91 18.12 -4.77
C ILE A 253 -9.40 18.33 -4.84
N PRO A 254 -8.87 19.49 -4.42
CA PRO A 254 -7.43 19.77 -4.48
C PRO A 254 -6.68 18.90 -3.48
N GLN A 255 -5.50 18.39 -3.88
CA GLN A 255 -4.66 17.54 -3.06
C GLN A 255 -3.22 18.05 -2.95
N ILE A 256 -2.68 18.60 -4.02
CA ILE A 256 -1.31 19.08 -4.05
C ILE A 256 -1.28 20.45 -4.76
N VAL A 257 -0.60 21.39 -4.16
CA VAL A 257 -0.27 22.69 -4.77
C VAL A 257 1.22 22.73 -5.03
N SER A 258 1.59 22.89 -6.29
CA SER A 258 2.98 23.03 -6.70
C SER A 258 3.23 24.48 -7.11
N LEU A 259 4.17 25.15 -6.44
CA LEU A 259 4.60 26.50 -6.74
C LEU A 259 6.00 26.45 -7.35
N GLN A 260 6.19 27.11 -8.46
CA GLN A 260 7.48 27.38 -9.08
C GLN A 260 7.72 28.89 -9.11
N ASN A 261 8.93 29.29 -8.81
CA ASN A 261 9.35 30.69 -8.74
C ASN A 261 8.45 31.54 -7.82
N PRO A 262 8.18 31.11 -6.56
CA PRO A 262 7.38 31.89 -5.64
C PRO A 262 8.00 33.26 -5.41
N GLY A 263 7.22 34.33 -5.50
CA GLY A 263 7.72 35.71 -5.32
C GLY A 263 8.26 36.37 -6.60
N ARG A 264 8.24 35.70 -7.76
CA ARG A 264 8.61 36.28 -9.07
C ARG A 264 7.40 36.49 -9.94
N ASP A 265 7.52 37.38 -10.93
CA ASP A 265 6.44 37.65 -11.88
C ASP A 265 6.15 36.49 -12.85
N ASP A 266 7.13 35.58 -13.04
CA ASP A 266 7.02 34.38 -13.84
C ASP A 266 6.57 33.16 -13.01
N ARG A 267 6.03 33.37 -11.81
CA ARG A 267 5.56 32.29 -10.94
C ARG A 267 4.53 31.42 -11.61
N VAL A 268 4.60 30.11 -11.35
CA VAL A 268 3.63 29.12 -11.82
C VAL A 268 3.03 28.40 -10.60
N VAL A 269 1.71 28.33 -10.55
CA VAL A 269 0.95 27.60 -9.55
C VAL A 269 0.18 26.50 -10.26
N THR A 270 0.45 25.23 -9.88
CA THR A 270 -0.30 24.09 -10.39
C THR A 270 -1.00 23.41 -9.22
N VAL A 271 -2.33 23.36 -9.26
CA VAL A 271 -3.12 22.61 -8.29
C VAL A 271 -3.51 21.29 -8.92
N SER A 272 -3.05 20.20 -8.30
CA SER A 272 -3.36 18.82 -8.68
C SER A 272 -4.40 18.25 -7.72
N GLY A 273 -5.35 17.48 -8.23
CA GLY A 273 -6.41 16.94 -7.40
C GLY A 273 -7.13 15.76 -8.04
N VAL A 274 -8.32 15.52 -7.52
CA VAL A 274 -9.25 14.49 -7.97
C VAL A 274 -10.56 15.13 -8.37
N ARG A 275 -11.21 14.62 -9.40
CA ARG A 275 -12.56 15.02 -9.75
C ARG A 275 -13.56 14.00 -9.23
N GLU A 276 -14.52 14.48 -8.44
CA GLU A 276 -15.62 13.66 -7.93
C GLU A 276 -16.44 13.09 -9.09
N GLY A 277 -16.87 11.83 -8.96
CA GLY A 277 -17.62 11.14 -10.00
C GLY A 277 -16.82 10.70 -11.23
N GLN A 278 -15.52 11.07 -11.33
CA GLN A 278 -14.65 10.70 -12.45
C GLN A 278 -13.86 9.42 -12.12
N PRO A 279 -14.24 8.24 -12.67
CA PRO A 279 -13.55 6.99 -12.37
C PRO A 279 -12.06 7.03 -12.73
N GLY A 280 -11.21 6.62 -11.78
CA GLY A 280 -9.76 6.59 -11.97
C GLY A 280 -9.07 7.96 -11.88
N SER A 281 -9.82 9.02 -11.58
CA SER A 281 -9.24 10.34 -11.32
C SER A 281 -8.27 10.28 -10.15
N ALA A 282 -7.10 10.86 -10.33
CA ALA A 282 -6.01 10.95 -9.36
C ALA A 282 -5.34 12.33 -9.48
N TYR A 283 -4.12 12.48 -8.99
CA TYR A 283 -3.34 13.73 -9.05
C TYR A 283 -3.14 14.30 -10.47
N PHE A 284 -3.69 13.69 -11.48
CA PHE A 284 -3.61 14.11 -12.87
C PHE A 284 -4.64 15.16 -13.26
N GLU A 285 -5.70 15.34 -12.47
CA GLU A 285 -6.56 16.51 -12.61
C GLU A 285 -5.77 17.73 -12.20
N GLN A 286 -5.49 18.64 -13.10
CA GLN A 286 -4.62 19.78 -12.84
C GLN A 286 -5.15 21.05 -13.43
N LEU A 287 -5.06 22.12 -12.62
CA LEU A 287 -5.32 23.48 -12.99
C LEU A 287 -4.02 24.27 -12.83
N ARG A 288 -3.62 25.03 -13.83
CA ARG A 288 -2.35 25.78 -13.85
C ARG A 288 -2.59 27.27 -14.04
N TRP A 289 -2.04 28.04 -13.14
CA TRP A 289 -2.01 29.51 -13.20
C TRP A 289 -0.60 30.01 -13.34
N GLN A 290 -0.44 31.21 -13.96
CA GLN A 290 0.84 31.85 -14.15
C GLN A 290 0.73 33.37 -13.98
N GLY A 291 1.85 33.98 -13.56
CA GLY A 291 2.04 35.43 -13.49
C GLY A 291 1.64 36.08 -12.19
N THR A 292 1.75 37.41 -12.16
CA THR A 292 1.35 38.29 -11.07
C THR A 292 0.50 39.44 -11.66
N PRO A 293 -0.82 39.38 -11.53
CA PRO A 293 -1.66 38.42 -10.83
C PRO A 293 -1.73 37.04 -11.53
N LEU A 294 -2.18 36.01 -10.82
CA LEU A 294 -2.31 34.64 -11.29
C LEU A 294 -3.44 34.52 -12.29
N ARG A 295 -3.12 34.16 -13.53
CA ARG A 295 -4.08 33.88 -14.62
C ARG A 295 -4.08 32.42 -14.95
N LEU A 296 -5.26 31.80 -15.16
CA LEU A 296 -5.37 30.42 -15.58
C LEU A 296 -4.76 30.27 -16.98
N THR A 297 -3.80 29.34 -17.13
CA THR A 297 -3.10 29.08 -18.40
C THR A 297 -3.26 27.66 -18.88
N GLY A 298 -3.79 26.74 -18.08
CA GLY A 298 -3.98 25.37 -18.51
C GLY A 298 -4.90 24.58 -17.61
N ILE A 299 -5.69 23.73 -18.23
CA ILE A 299 -6.56 22.75 -17.58
C ILE A 299 -6.19 21.39 -18.11
N ARG A 300 -5.98 20.42 -17.21
CA ARG A 300 -5.83 19.02 -17.56
C ARG A 300 -6.92 18.22 -16.85
N ASP A 301 -7.84 17.71 -17.65
CA ASP A 301 -8.98 16.90 -17.22
C ASP A 301 -8.81 15.48 -17.78
N SER A 302 -8.82 14.47 -16.92
CA SER A 302 -8.67 13.08 -17.33
C SER A 302 -9.84 12.60 -18.21
N ALA A 303 -11.04 13.17 -18.08
CA ALA A 303 -12.18 12.84 -18.93
C ALA A 303 -11.98 13.20 -20.40
N GLU A 304 -11.22 14.28 -20.66
CA GLU A 304 -10.91 14.77 -21.99
C GLU A 304 -9.76 14.01 -22.66
N GLN A 305 -9.04 13.17 -21.90
CA GLN A 305 -7.90 12.41 -22.41
C GLN A 305 -8.32 11.12 -23.10
N GLY A 306 -7.45 10.61 -23.98
CA GLY A 306 -7.65 9.34 -24.68
C GLY A 306 -7.69 8.13 -23.70
N ILE A 307 -8.26 7.03 -24.19
CA ILE A 307 -8.46 5.81 -23.37
C ILE A 307 -7.15 5.28 -22.75
N TRP A 308 -6.04 5.39 -23.43
CA TRP A 308 -4.74 4.92 -22.95
C TRP A 308 -4.22 5.77 -21.79
N THR A 309 -4.33 7.09 -21.88
CA THR A 309 -4.01 8.01 -20.78
C THR A 309 -4.90 7.73 -19.56
N ARG A 310 -6.20 7.60 -19.77
CA ARG A 310 -7.16 7.28 -18.70
C ARG A 310 -6.84 5.94 -18.03
N ALA A 311 -6.53 4.91 -18.80
CA ALA A 311 -6.12 3.61 -18.27
C ALA A 311 -4.81 3.71 -17.47
N PHE A 312 -3.82 4.45 -17.98
CA PHE A 312 -2.55 4.66 -17.31
C PHE A 312 -2.72 5.41 -15.97
N ILE A 313 -3.52 6.48 -15.96
CA ILE A 313 -3.83 7.25 -14.74
C ILE A 313 -4.51 6.37 -13.71
N ALA A 314 -5.48 5.54 -14.12
CA ALA A 314 -6.27 4.69 -13.24
C ALA A 314 -5.46 3.57 -12.54
N VAL A 315 -4.30 3.19 -13.07
CA VAL A 315 -3.43 2.15 -12.47
C VAL A 315 -3.10 2.48 -11.02
N GLN A 316 -2.71 3.72 -10.74
CA GLN A 316 -2.25 4.12 -9.42
C GLN A 316 -3.38 4.11 -8.37
N PRO A 317 -4.49 4.82 -8.53
CA PRO A 317 -5.56 4.82 -7.53
C PRO A 317 -6.21 3.45 -7.37
N LEU A 318 -6.33 2.65 -8.42
CA LEU A 318 -6.83 1.29 -8.34
C LEU A 318 -5.87 0.37 -7.57
N HIS A 319 -4.57 0.51 -7.75
CA HIS A 319 -3.58 -0.27 -7.01
C HIS A 319 -3.55 0.10 -5.53
N TYR A 320 -3.70 1.38 -5.20
CA TYR A 320 -3.65 1.89 -3.84
C TYR A 320 -4.99 1.84 -3.09
N GLY A 321 -6.06 1.37 -3.73
CA GLY A 321 -7.39 1.37 -3.13
C GLY A 321 -7.91 2.78 -2.82
N GLN A 322 -7.51 3.76 -3.62
CA GLN A 322 -7.90 5.16 -3.49
C GLN A 322 -9.13 5.42 -4.37
N TYR A 323 -10.30 5.36 -3.79
CA TYR A 323 -11.58 5.53 -4.48
C TYR A 323 -12.20 6.90 -4.17
N THR A 324 -11.38 7.95 -4.08
CA THR A 324 -11.79 9.31 -3.67
C THR A 324 -12.82 9.94 -4.59
N TRP A 325 -12.93 9.45 -5.84
CA TRP A 325 -13.97 9.89 -6.79
C TRP A 325 -15.36 9.28 -6.52
N LEU A 326 -15.48 8.31 -5.61
CA LEU A 326 -16.74 7.66 -5.23
C LEU A 326 -17.17 8.17 -3.85
N ALA A 327 -17.86 9.30 -3.81
CA ALA A 327 -18.41 9.83 -2.57
C ALA A 327 -19.26 8.77 -1.83
N GLY A 328 -19.11 8.67 -0.51
CA GLY A 328 -19.85 7.74 0.34
C GLY A 328 -19.44 6.26 0.23
N ALA A 329 -19.09 5.76 -0.93
CA ALA A 329 -18.65 4.37 -1.12
C ALA A 329 -17.14 4.16 -0.92
N ALA A 330 -16.34 5.22 -1.00
CA ALA A 330 -14.87 5.15 -0.92
C ALA A 330 -14.34 4.46 0.34
N PRO A 331 -14.84 4.71 1.56
CA PRO A 331 -14.35 4.05 2.78
C PRO A 331 -14.58 2.53 2.76
N TRP A 332 -15.74 2.10 2.31
CA TRP A 332 -16.10 0.67 2.23
C TRP A 332 -15.27 -0.07 1.19
N LEU A 333 -15.04 0.53 0.04
CA LEU A 333 -14.19 -0.05 -1.01
C LEU A 333 -12.73 -0.12 -0.57
N SER A 334 -12.21 0.90 0.12
CA SER A 334 -10.87 0.88 0.70
C SER A 334 -10.72 -0.19 1.78
N ALA A 335 -11.73 -0.36 2.65
CA ALA A 335 -11.76 -1.43 3.64
C ALA A 335 -11.77 -2.83 2.99
N LEU A 336 -12.59 -3.00 1.95
CA LEU A 336 -12.65 -4.25 1.19
C LEU A 336 -11.33 -4.54 0.47
N HIS A 337 -10.67 -3.49 -0.05
CA HIS A 337 -9.34 -3.59 -0.67
C HIS A 337 -8.28 -4.05 0.35
N PHE A 338 -8.29 -3.49 1.56
CA PHE A 338 -7.43 -3.92 2.67
C PHE A 338 -7.69 -5.38 3.07
N LEU A 339 -8.95 -5.78 3.20
CA LEU A 339 -9.33 -7.16 3.51
C LEU A 339 -8.88 -8.14 2.41
N ALA A 340 -8.95 -7.73 1.15
CA ALA A 340 -8.45 -8.51 0.02
C ALA A 340 -6.91 -8.66 0.07
N GLY A 341 -6.17 -7.61 0.46
CA GLY A 341 -4.73 -7.68 0.71
C GLY A 341 -4.39 -8.65 1.84
N PHE A 342 -5.12 -8.59 2.96
CA PHE A 342 -4.97 -9.54 4.07
C PHE A 342 -5.25 -10.98 3.63
N ALA A 343 -6.30 -11.21 2.86
CA ALA A 343 -6.61 -12.54 2.32
C ALA A 343 -5.55 -13.02 1.30
N ALA A 344 -4.91 -12.12 0.55
CA ALA A 344 -3.77 -12.45 -0.30
C ALA A 344 -2.55 -12.93 0.51
N CYS A 345 -2.31 -12.35 1.68
CA CYS A 345 -1.31 -12.86 2.63
C CYS A 345 -1.65 -14.27 3.12
N LEU A 346 -2.90 -14.52 3.49
CA LEU A 346 -3.37 -15.86 3.88
C LEU A 346 -3.26 -16.87 2.72
N LEU A 347 -3.56 -16.45 1.50
CA LEU A 347 -3.40 -17.28 0.31
C LEU A 347 -1.94 -17.74 0.13
N THR A 348 -1.00 -16.83 0.22
CA THR A 348 0.43 -17.16 0.06
C THR A 348 0.94 -18.02 1.21
N LEU A 349 0.60 -17.69 2.46
CA LEU A 349 0.98 -18.48 3.64
C LEU A 349 0.38 -19.89 3.62
N SER A 350 -0.89 -20.05 3.22
CA SER A 350 -1.51 -21.37 3.10
C SER A 350 -0.85 -22.21 2.02
N GLY A 351 -0.49 -21.61 0.88
CA GLY A 351 0.28 -22.27 -0.19
C GLY A 351 1.68 -22.71 0.26
N LEU A 352 2.42 -21.83 0.93
CA LEU A 352 3.74 -22.13 1.50
C LEU A 352 3.68 -23.20 2.60
N SER A 353 2.63 -23.19 3.43
CA SER A 353 2.46 -24.19 4.50
C SER A 353 2.22 -25.60 3.94
N LEU A 354 1.56 -25.75 2.78
CA LEU A 354 1.42 -27.04 2.12
C LEU A 354 2.77 -27.68 1.77
N ARG A 355 3.74 -26.86 1.39
CA ARG A 355 5.12 -27.30 1.13
C ARG A 355 5.86 -27.62 2.45
N ALA A 356 5.79 -26.72 3.42
CA ALA A 356 6.46 -26.90 4.71
C ALA A 356 5.95 -28.14 5.47
N LEU A 357 4.69 -28.51 5.34
CA LEU A 357 4.10 -29.70 5.95
C LEU A 357 4.63 -31.03 5.36
N ASN A 358 5.24 -31.02 4.17
CA ASN A 358 5.85 -32.22 3.58
C ASN A 358 7.27 -32.48 4.14
N ALA A 359 7.99 -31.43 4.56
CA ALA A 359 9.34 -31.52 5.11
C ALA A 359 9.50 -30.45 6.22
N PRO A 360 8.84 -30.64 7.39
CA PRO A 360 8.67 -29.59 8.38
C PRO A 360 10.01 -29.09 8.98
N ASP A 361 10.99 -29.93 9.13
CA ASP A 361 12.28 -29.57 9.75
C ASP A 361 13.39 -29.27 8.73
N SER A 362 13.04 -29.23 7.43
CA SER A 362 13.99 -28.88 6.37
C SER A 362 14.48 -27.43 6.49
N LEU A 363 15.69 -27.16 6.03
CA LEU A 363 16.25 -25.81 5.93
C LEU A 363 15.30 -24.86 5.18
N SER A 364 14.69 -25.34 4.08
CA SER A 364 13.73 -24.58 3.31
C SER A 364 12.50 -24.16 4.13
N SER A 365 11.96 -25.05 4.97
CA SER A 365 10.81 -24.74 5.84
C SER A 365 11.18 -23.76 6.94
N ARG A 366 12.37 -23.92 7.54
CA ARG A 366 12.91 -23.01 8.56
C ARG A 366 13.10 -21.59 7.99
N LEU A 367 13.74 -21.47 6.82
CA LEU A 367 13.90 -20.19 6.12
C LEU A 367 12.55 -19.59 5.74
N THR A 368 11.61 -20.37 5.24
CA THR A 368 10.27 -19.86 4.89
C THR A 368 9.58 -19.23 6.10
N ILE A 369 9.60 -19.89 7.26
CA ILE A 369 8.97 -19.36 8.48
C ILE A 369 9.70 -18.13 9.00
N GLY A 370 11.03 -18.10 9.00
CA GLY A 370 11.81 -16.94 9.43
C GLY A 370 11.61 -15.74 8.51
N LEU A 371 11.64 -15.97 7.20
CA LEU A 371 11.47 -14.90 6.20
C LEU A 371 10.04 -14.35 6.16
N CYS A 372 9.01 -15.16 6.38
CA CYS A 372 7.63 -14.71 6.41
C CYS A 372 7.21 -14.17 7.79
N GLY A 373 7.65 -14.80 8.87
CA GLY A 373 7.32 -14.38 10.24
C GLY A 373 8.09 -13.15 10.70
N GLY A 374 9.31 -12.97 10.19
CA GLY A 374 10.19 -11.87 10.58
C GLY A 374 9.62 -10.47 10.32
N PRO A 375 9.09 -10.14 9.13
CA PRO A 375 8.46 -8.85 8.89
C PRO A 375 7.26 -8.59 9.80
N VAL A 376 6.45 -9.62 10.10
CA VAL A 376 5.29 -9.50 11.00
C VAL A 376 5.76 -9.16 12.41
N LEU A 377 6.77 -9.90 12.92
CA LEU A 377 7.34 -9.65 14.24
C LEU A 377 8.04 -8.28 14.31
N ALA A 378 8.77 -7.90 13.27
CA ALA A 378 9.44 -6.61 13.20
C ALA A 378 8.44 -5.44 13.23
N CYS A 379 7.33 -5.53 12.49
CA CYS A 379 6.25 -4.55 12.57
C CYS A 379 5.63 -4.50 13.97
N THR A 380 5.43 -5.66 14.63
CA THR A 380 4.91 -5.72 16.00
C THR A 380 5.84 -4.97 16.96
N VAL A 381 7.15 -5.22 16.90
CA VAL A 381 8.14 -4.53 17.74
C VAL A 381 8.16 -3.02 17.47
N LEU A 382 8.08 -2.61 16.23
CA LEU A 382 8.02 -1.19 15.88
C LEU A 382 6.76 -0.50 16.42
N LEU A 383 5.60 -1.14 16.34
CA LEU A 383 4.36 -0.59 16.91
C LEU A 383 4.44 -0.44 18.42
N LEU A 384 5.03 -1.42 19.11
CA LEU A 384 5.25 -1.33 20.57
C LEU A 384 6.23 -0.20 20.92
N SER A 385 7.21 0.08 20.08
CA SER A 385 8.18 1.15 20.32
C SER A 385 7.56 2.55 20.34
N ALA A 386 6.38 2.74 19.75
CA ALA A 386 5.64 4.01 19.82
C ALA A 386 5.38 4.48 21.27
N TRP A 387 5.25 3.52 22.19
CA TRP A 387 4.86 3.78 23.58
C TRP A 387 6.02 3.76 24.56
N PHE A 388 7.12 3.10 24.23
CA PHE A 388 8.21 2.89 25.18
C PHE A 388 9.48 3.69 24.86
N SER A 389 9.82 3.82 23.60
CA SER A 389 10.98 4.58 23.14
C SER A 389 10.95 4.68 21.62
N PRO A 390 11.19 5.85 21.02
CA PRO A 390 11.29 5.99 19.58
C PRO A 390 12.57 5.28 19.09
N LEU A 391 12.44 4.01 18.76
CA LEU A 391 13.51 3.23 18.16
C LEU A 391 13.71 3.65 16.70
N SER A 392 14.97 3.63 16.27
CA SER A 392 15.30 3.84 14.87
C SER A 392 14.71 2.73 13.98
N ALA A 393 13.58 3.02 13.35
CA ALA A 393 12.87 2.05 12.53
C ALA A 393 13.73 1.42 11.41
N PRO A 394 14.61 2.17 10.70
CA PRO A 394 15.52 1.61 9.71
C PRO A 394 16.52 0.58 10.27
N ALA A 395 16.89 0.68 11.54
CA ALA A 395 17.79 -0.27 12.18
C ALA A 395 17.04 -1.45 12.81
N VAL A 396 15.94 -1.17 13.51
CA VAL A 396 15.16 -2.18 14.27
C VAL A 396 14.51 -3.19 13.33
N PHE A 397 13.91 -2.74 12.24
CA PHE A 397 13.18 -3.63 11.34
C PHE A 397 14.06 -4.75 10.77
N PRO A 398 15.20 -4.47 10.10
CA PRO A 398 16.06 -5.53 9.59
C PRO A 398 16.70 -6.36 10.70
N ALA A 399 17.03 -5.77 11.86
CA ALA A 399 17.61 -6.51 12.99
C ALA A 399 16.63 -7.56 13.53
N VAL A 400 15.40 -7.19 13.82
CA VAL A 400 14.36 -8.12 14.29
C VAL A 400 14.07 -9.20 13.25
N TRP A 401 14.03 -8.83 11.97
CA TRP A 401 13.85 -9.79 10.89
C TRP A 401 14.98 -10.83 10.84
N LEU A 402 16.22 -10.39 10.85
CA LEU A 402 17.38 -11.29 10.87
C LEU A 402 17.40 -12.18 12.13
N ILE A 403 17.14 -11.62 13.30
CA ILE A 403 17.04 -12.38 14.57
C ILE A 403 15.96 -13.46 14.43
N THR A 404 14.81 -13.15 13.82
CA THR A 404 13.74 -14.13 13.61
C THR A 404 14.17 -15.26 12.66
N VAL A 405 14.90 -14.94 11.59
CA VAL A 405 15.45 -15.94 10.69
C VAL A 405 16.43 -16.86 11.43
N PHE A 406 17.39 -16.30 12.17
CA PHE A 406 18.34 -17.10 12.96
C PHE A 406 17.64 -17.93 14.04
N PHE A 407 16.64 -17.35 14.72
CA PHE A 407 15.83 -18.07 15.69
C PHE A 407 15.16 -19.30 15.06
N THR A 408 14.53 -19.18 13.90
CA THR A 408 13.88 -20.32 13.24
C THR A 408 14.86 -21.37 12.70
N LEU A 409 16.08 -20.95 12.36
CA LEU A 409 17.15 -21.86 11.93
C LEU A 409 17.71 -22.69 13.07
N LEU A 410 17.91 -22.09 14.23
CA LEU A 410 18.58 -22.68 15.39
C LEU A 410 17.64 -23.38 16.37
N TYR A 411 16.37 -22.96 16.44
CA TYR A 411 15.43 -23.52 17.40
C TYR A 411 15.12 -24.99 17.13
N PRO A 412 15.19 -25.89 18.14
CA PRO A 412 15.10 -27.34 17.92
C PRO A 412 13.81 -27.80 17.23
N SER A 413 12.67 -27.18 17.56
CA SER A 413 11.36 -27.55 16.99
C SER A 413 10.74 -26.39 16.22
N LEU A 414 10.68 -26.50 14.91
CA LEU A 414 10.13 -25.46 14.03
C LEU A 414 8.67 -25.13 14.37
N SER A 415 7.84 -26.11 14.71
CA SER A 415 6.45 -25.89 15.10
C SER A 415 6.30 -25.10 16.41
N ARG A 416 7.23 -25.31 17.37
CA ARG A 416 7.26 -24.50 18.60
C ARG A 416 7.80 -23.09 18.35
N ALA A 417 8.82 -22.94 17.49
CA ALA A 417 9.31 -21.62 17.09
C ALA A 417 8.21 -20.78 16.45
N LEU A 418 7.47 -21.35 15.48
CA LEU A 418 6.34 -20.67 14.85
C LEU A 418 5.22 -20.34 15.86
N LEU A 419 4.92 -21.26 16.77
CA LEU A 419 3.94 -21.01 17.85
C LEU A 419 4.35 -19.78 18.70
N LEU A 420 5.60 -19.69 19.10
CA LEU A 420 6.11 -18.57 19.90
C LEU A 420 6.03 -17.24 19.10
N ILE A 421 6.44 -17.25 17.83
CA ILE A 421 6.32 -16.07 16.96
C ILE A 421 4.87 -15.61 16.86
N CYS A 422 3.94 -16.54 16.60
CA CYS A 422 2.52 -16.22 16.49
C CYS A 422 1.93 -15.67 17.80
N LEU A 423 2.28 -16.24 18.94
CA LEU A 423 1.81 -15.78 20.25
C LEU A 423 2.36 -14.40 20.58
N PHE A 424 3.65 -14.15 20.32
CA PHE A 424 4.26 -12.84 20.57
C PHE A 424 3.64 -11.76 19.67
N CYS A 425 3.49 -12.04 18.38
CA CYS A 425 2.83 -11.11 17.45
C CYS A 425 1.39 -10.82 17.89
N ALA A 426 0.62 -11.86 18.23
CA ALA A 426 -0.76 -11.69 18.67
C ALA A 426 -0.86 -10.83 19.94
N ALA A 427 -0.04 -11.15 20.96
CA ALA A 427 -0.01 -10.38 22.20
C ALA A 427 0.41 -8.92 21.96
N GLY A 428 1.42 -8.70 21.12
CA GLY A 428 1.89 -7.36 20.78
C GLY A 428 0.87 -6.52 20.03
N PHE A 429 0.18 -7.08 19.03
CA PHE A 429 -0.87 -6.37 18.31
C PHE A 429 -2.09 -6.07 19.20
N VAL A 430 -2.50 -7.02 20.06
CA VAL A 430 -3.57 -6.76 21.03
C VAL A 430 -3.17 -5.68 22.00
N PHE A 431 -1.97 -5.75 22.56
CA PHE A 431 -1.46 -4.75 23.51
C PHE A 431 -1.41 -3.36 22.85
N ALA A 432 -0.85 -3.24 21.64
CA ALA A 432 -0.77 -1.98 20.91
C ALA A 432 -2.17 -1.38 20.68
N ALA A 433 -3.13 -2.19 20.20
CA ALA A 433 -4.50 -1.74 19.97
C ALA A 433 -5.19 -1.30 21.28
N LEU A 434 -5.06 -2.07 22.37
CA LEU A 434 -5.68 -1.73 23.65
C LEU A 434 -5.08 -0.44 24.24
N VAL A 435 -3.76 -0.30 24.25
CA VAL A 435 -3.12 0.92 24.75
C VAL A 435 -3.59 2.13 23.96
N HIS A 436 -3.66 2.04 22.62
CA HIS A 436 -4.15 3.12 21.78
C HIS A 436 -5.61 3.47 22.07
N LEU A 437 -6.51 2.48 22.14
CA LEU A 437 -7.94 2.68 22.44
C LEU A 437 -8.14 3.40 23.78
N PHE A 438 -7.36 3.06 24.80
CA PHE A 438 -7.45 3.70 26.13
C PHE A 438 -6.79 5.08 26.18
N SER A 439 -5.72 5.31 25.41
CA SER A 439 -4.96 6.57 25.43
C SER A 439 -5.54 7.64 24.49
N CYS A 440 -6.15 7.25 23.38
CA CYS A 440 -6.57 8.14 22.28
C CYS A 440 -8.10 8.24 22.12
N ALA A 441 -8.88 7.86 23.13
CA ALA A 441 -10.35 8.01 23.18
C ALA A 441 -11.08 7.49 21.93
N GLY A 442 -10.59 6.39 21.33
CA GLY A 442 -11.23 5.75 20.18
C GLY A 442 -10.96 6.44 18.83
N ALA A 443 -10.09 7.45 18.78
CA ALA A 443 -9.56 7.95 17.51
C ALA A 443 -8.88 6.82 16.74
N GLN A 444 -9.06 6.75 15.40
CA GLN A 444 -8.46 5.72 14.54
C GLN A 444 -8.89 4.26 14.87
N TRP A 445 -10.09 4.05 15.40
CA TRP A 445 -10.62 2.71 15.78
C TRP A 445 -10.48 1.65 14.68
N TYR A 446 -10.51 2.04 13.41
CA TYR A 446 -10.35 1.14 12.28
C TYR A 446 -8.91 0.62 12.13
N THR A 447 -7.90 1.38 12.56
CA THR A 447 -6.51 0.91 12.66
C THR A 447 -6.39 -0.12 13.77
N ASP A 448 -6.99 0.14 14.94
CA ASP A 448 -7.05 -0.83 16.04
C ASP A 448 -7.77 -2.11 15.63
N ALA A 449 -8.87 -1.99 14.89
CA ALA A 449 -9.59 -3.15 14.33
C ALA A 449 -8.70 -3.97 13.37
N ALA A 450 -7.87 -3.31 12.54
CA ALA A 450 -6.93 -3.98 11.66
C ALA A 450 -5.81 -4.69 12.43
N LEU A 451 -5.30 -4.09 13.52
CA LEU A 451 -4.35 -4.72 14.43
C LEU A 451 -4.97 -5.96 15.11
N LEU A 452 -6.19 -5.84 15.63
CA LEU A 452 -6.91 -6.96 16.24
C LEU A 452 -7.21 -8.08 15.25
N LEU A 453 -7.55 -7.77 14.00
CA LEU A 453 -7.73 -8.76 12.94
C LEU A 453 -6.43 -9.52 12.65
N THR A 454 -5.32 -8.82 12.61
CA THR A 454 -3.98 -9.42 12.43
C THR A 454 -3.63 -10.31 13.62
N ALA A 455 -3.90 -9.86 14.83
CA ALA A 455 -3.73 -10.65 16.05
C ALA A 455 -4.59 -11.94 16.01
N ALA A 456 -5.85 -11.84 15.59
CA ALA A 456 -6.73 -12.99 15.45
C ALA A 456 -6.19 -14.02 14.44
N GLY A 457 -5.61 -13.57 13.33
CA GLY A 457 -4.93 -14.44 12.37
C GLY A 457 -3.73 -15.17 12.99
N CYS A 458 -2.90 -14.47 13.77
CA CYS A 458 -1.78 -15.05 14.50
C CYS A 458 -2.26 -16.06 15.55
N LEU A 459 -3.32 -15.74 16.32
CA LEU A 459 -3.90 -16.64 17.33
C LEU A 459 -4.48 -17.90 16.71
N LEU A 460 -5.17 -17.78 15.56
CA LEU A 460 -5.69 -18.95 14.84
C LEU A 460 -4.55 -19.89 14.44
N CYS A 461 -3.47 -19.34 13.92
CA CYS A 461 -2.26 -20.10 13.60
C CYS A 461 -1.67 -20.79 14.84
N ALA A 462 -1.58 -20.06 15.96
CA ALA A 462 -1.07 -20.58 17.25
C ALA A 462 -1.92 -21.73 17.78
N VAL A 463 -3.25 -21.60 17.77
CA VAL A 463 -4.18 -22.66 18.23
C VAL A 463 -4.06 -23.93 17.39
N VAL A 464 -3.95 -23.79 16.07
CA VAL A 464 -3.78 -24.93 15.14
C VAL A 464 -2.46 -25.66 15.44
N LEU A 465 -1.37 -24.92 15.66
CA LEU A 465 -0.05 -25.47 15.98
C LEU A 465 -0.03 -26.14 17.36
N TRP A 466 -0.63 -25.50 18.36
CA TRP A 466 -0.72 -26.04 19.71
C TRP A 466 -1.45 -27.38 19.76
N ARG A 467 -2.61 -27.48 19.09
CA ARG A 467 -3.36 -28.74 18.97
C ARG A 467 -2.53 -29.85 18.32
N LYS A 468 -1.78 -29.53 17.24
CA LYS A 468 -0.90 -30.49 16.58
C LYS A 468 0.22 -30.98 17.50
N ASN A 469 0.85 -30.07 18.26
CA ASN A 469 1.92 -30.41 19.18
C ASN A 469 1.44 -31.30 20.34
N ARG A 470 0.23 -31.04 20.87
CA ARG A 470 -0.38 -31.84 21.91
C ARG A 470 -0.70 -33.27 21.46
N CYS A 471 -1.32 -33.45 20.31
CA CYS A 471 -1.58 -34.79 19.75
C CYS A 471 -0.29 -35.61 19.53
N ARG A 472 0.85 -34.96 19.20
CA ARG A 472 2.13 -35.65 19.10
C ARG A 472 2.71 -36.09 20.43
N SER A 473 2.57 -35.31 21.47
CA SER A 473 3.03 -35.66 22.83
C SER A 473 2.23 -36.81 23.44
N GLU A 474 0.93 -36.85 23.20
CA GLU A 474 0.05 -37.93 23.68
C GLU A 474 0.30 -39.27 22.95
N LEU A 475 0.66 -39.25 21.66
CA LEU A 475 1.05 -40.44 20.88
C LEU A 475 2.46 -40.96 21.20
N CYS A 476 3.31 -40.16 21.82
CA CYS A 476 4.66 -40.58 22.27
C CYS A 476 4.69 -41.09 23.71
N MET A 477 3.58 -40.95 24.47
CA MET A 477 3.46 -41.45 25.86
C MET A 477 2.67 -42.75 25.95
N ASN A 478 2.07 -43.22 24.88
CA ASN A 478 1.46 -44.52 24.70
C ASN A 478 2.31 -45.41 23.76
#